data_c44b89b801bb34eebe2511caf8911a58
#
_entry.id   c44b89b801bb34eebe2511caf8911a58
#
_cell.length_a   1.000
_cell.length_b   1.000
_cell.length_c   1.000
_cell.angle_alpha   90.00
_cell.angle_beta   90.00
_cell.angle_gamma   90.00
#
_symmetry.space_group_name_H-M   'P 1'
#
loop_
_entity.id
_entity.type
_entity.pdbx_description
1 polymer ?
#
loop_
_entity_poly.entity_id
_entity_poly.type
_entity_poly.pdbx_seq_one_letter_code
_entity_poly.pdbx_strand_id
1 'polypeptide(L)'
;YRIVDFVLSNFINSRIYSIYLLVQYKSQSLIEHIRQNWVLSPVIKDHFITVVPPQMRRGPEWFQGTADAVFQNVNLIQQYNPELVIIFGADHIYKMDIRQMIDFHLKNQAFVTVAARPVPIEQASAFGVIQTDTDKRITGFQEKPKEPTPMPDEPSKAYVSMGNYIFN
;
A
#
# COMPACT_ATOMS: atom_id res chain seq x y z
N TYR A 1 15.71 7.63 -12.31
CA TYR A 1 14.81 7.06 -11.31
C TYR A 1 13.37 7.52 -11.56
N ARG A 2 12.39 6.66 -11.28
CA ARG A 2 10.96 6.97 -11.30
C ARG A 2 10.41 6.89 -9.87
N ILE A 3 9.24 7.46 -9.62
CA ILE A 3 8.62 7.42 -8.28
C ILE A 3 8.46 5.98 -7.77
N VAL A 4 8.07 5.06 -8.62
CA VAL A 4 7.92 3.63 -8.28
C VAL A 4 9.21 2.99 -7.75
N ASP A 5 10.40 3.50 -8.15
CA ASP A 5 11.69 2.95 -7.71
C ASP A 5 11.89 3.11 -6.20
N PHE A 6 11.34 4.18 -5.61
CA PHE A 6 11.42 4.41 -4.15
C PHE A 6 10.57 3.38 -3.40
N VAL A 7 9.38 3.08 -3.89
CA VAL A 7 8.50 2.09 -3.27
C VAL A 7 9.10 0.70 -3.43
N LEU A 8 9.56 0.32 -4.63
CA LEU A 8 10.23 -0.96 -4.87
C LEU A 8 11.48 -1.11 -3.99
N SER A 9 12.26 -0.05 -3.83
CA SER A 9 13.42 -0.06 -2.93
C SER A 9 13.04 -0.36 -1.48
N ASN A 10 11.91 0.18 -0.99
CA ASN A 10 11.42 -0.12 0.35
C ASN A 10 11.06 -1.62 0.49
N PHE A 11 10.41 -2.21 -0.51
CA PHE A 11 10.08 -3.64 -0.52
C PHE A 11 11.34 -4.51 -0.52
N ILE A 12 12.25 -4.29 -1.49
CA ILE A 12 13.48 -5.09 -1.63
C ILE A 12 14.37 -4.97 -0.39
N ASN A 13 14.56 -3.75 0.15
CA ASN A 13 15.33 -3.52 1.37
C ASN A 13 14.67 -4.16 2.61
N SER A 14 13.36 -4.36 2.57
CA SER A 14 12.60 -5.09 3.60
C SER A 14 12.54 -6.60 3.36
N ARG A 15 13.26 -7.13 2.34
CA ARG A 15 13.30 -8.54 1.95
C ARG A 15 11.96 -9.10 1.46
N ILE A 16 11.15 -8.25 0.83
CA ILE A 16 9.90 -8.63 0.18
C ILE A 16 10.14 -8.65 -1.33
N TYR A 17 10.04 -9.82 -1.94
CA TYR A 17 10.47 -10.04 -3.32
C TYR A 17 9.35 -10.48 -4.26
N SER A 18 8.19 -10.88 -3.76
CA SER A 18 7.02 -11.25 -4.57
C SER A 18 6.13 -10.03 -4.77
N ILE A 19 6.34 -9.29 -5.85
CA ILE A 19 5.74 -7.97 -6.04
C ILE A 19 4.92 -7.93 -7.33
N TYR A 20 3.65 -7.54 -7.22
CA TYR A 20 2.80 -7.17 -8.34
C TYR A 20 2.61 -5.66 -8.40
N LEU A 21 2.84 -5.06 -9.57
CA LEU A 21 2.56 -3.65 -9.86
C LEU A 21 1.27 -3.57 -10.67
N LEU A 22 0.19 -3.18 -10.04
CA LEU A 22 -1.08 -2.94 -10.70
C LEU A 22 -1.05 -1.56 -11.36
N VAL A 23 -1.12 -1.53 -12.69
CA VAL A 23 -0.96 -0.30 -13.48
C VAL A 23 -2.13 -0.11 -14.42
N GLN A 24 -2.47 1.14 -14.73
CA GLN A 24 -3.59 1.45 -15.61
C GLN A 24 -3.16 2.29 -16.82
N TYR A 25 -2.55 3.44 -16.59
CA TYR A 25 -2.16 4.37 -17.65
C TYR A 25 -0.71 4.20 -18.08
N LYS A 26 -0.43 4.38 -19.38
CA LYS A 26 0.93 4.41 -19.96
C LYS A 26 1.81 3.26 -19.45
N SER A 27 1.23 2.08 -19.32
CA SER A 27 1.87 0.91 -18.73
C SER A 27 3.12 0.45 -19.49
N GLN A 28 3.19 0.62 -20.81
CA GLN A 28 4.31 0.18 -21.63
C GLN A 28 5.65 0.75 -21.14
N SER A 29 5.72 2.07 -20.95
CA SER A 29 6.98 2.68 -20.51
C SER A 29 7.38 2.27 -19.09
N LEU A 30 6.43 1.94 -18.23
CA LEU A 30 6.70 1.41 -16.90
C LEU A 30 7.16 -0.05 -16.98
N ILE A 31 6.52 -0.87 -17.81
CA ILE A 31 6.92 -2.27 -18.07
C ILE A 31 8.38 -2.32 -18.55
N GLU A 32 8.74 -1.48 -19.53
CA GLU A 32 10.11 -1.39 -20.03
C GLU A 32 11.08 -0.97 -18.94
N HIS A 33 10.74 0.03 -18.13
CA HIS A 33 11.57 0.49 -17.02
C HIS A 33 11.82 -0.62 -15.99
N ILE A 34 10.76 -1.32 -15.55
CA ILE A 34 10.87 -2.42 -14.59
C ILE A 34 11.70 -3.56 -15.16
N ARG A 35 11.45 -3.96 -16.41
CA ARG A 35 12.19 -5.02 -17.07
C ARG A 35 13.69 -4.74 -17.20
N GLN A 36 14.06 -3.47 -17.42
CA GLN A 36 15.47 -3.10 -17.60
C GLN A 36 16.22 -2.88 -16.28
N ASN A 37 15.53 -2.43 -15.23
CA ASN A 37 16.19 -1.91 -14.02
C ASN A 37 15.91 -2.76 -12.76
N TRP A 38 14.87 -3.60 -12.79
CA TRP A 38 14.42 -4.37 -11.63
C TRP A 38 14.38 -5.87 -11.90
N VAL A 39 15.55 -6.43 -12.27
CA VAL A 39 15.69 -7.86 -12.50
C VAL A 39 16.07 -8.55 -11.21
N LEU A 40 15.13 -9.28 -10.61
CA LEU A 40 15.40 -10.17 -9.48
C LEU A 40 15.95 -11.51 -9.99
N SER A 41 16.47 -12.33 -9.08
CA SER A 41 17.05 -13.62 -9.47
C SER A 41 16.00 -14.56 -10.10
N PRO A 42 16.14 -14.97 -11.36
CA PRO A 42 15.16 -15.86 -12.01
C PRO A 42 15.22 -17.29 -11.49
N VAL A 43 16.25 -17.62 -10.70
CA VAL A 43 16.49 -18.97 -10.16
C VAL A 43 15.75 -19.21 -8.86
N ILE A 44 15.45 -18.12 -8.12
CA ILE A 44 14.78 -18.23 -6.82
C ILE A 44 13.29 -18.10 -7.05
N LYS A 45 12.55 -19.15 -6.73
CA LYS A 45 11.08 -19.12 -6.74
C LYS A 45 10.57 -18.00 -5.84
N ASP A 46 9.48 -17.37 -6.25
CA ASP A 46 8.83 -16.28 -5.52
C ASP A 46 9.64 -14.96 -5.42
N HIS A 47 10.71 -14.81 -6.24
CA HIS A 47 11.46 -13.59 -6.41
C HIS A 47 11.12 -12.94 -7.76
N PHE A 48 10.08 -12.11 -7.79
CA PHE A 48 9.63 -11.45 -9.02
C PHE A 48 9.07 -10.06 -8.79
N ILE A 49 9.15 -9.24 -9.82
CA ILE A 49 8.39 -7.99 -9.95
C ILE A 49 7.63 -8.08 -11.26
N THR A 50 6.30 -8.21 -11.17
CA THR A 50 5.43 -8.37 -12.34
C THR A 50 4.51 -7.18 -12.48
N VAL A 51 4.51 -6.55 -13.64
CA VAL A 51 3.57 -5.48 -13.98
C VAL A 51 2.29 -6.09 -14.52
N VAL A 52 1.16 -5.74 -13.91
CA VAL A 52 -0.17 -6.26 -14.25
C VAL A 52 -1.06 -5.12 -14.74
N PRO A 53 -1.26 -4.99 -16.05
CA PRO A 53 -2.25 -4.08 -16.62
C PRO A 53 -3.67 -4.62 -16.40
N PRO A 54 -4.72 -3.79 -16.58
CA PRO A 54 -6.10 -4.23 -16.48
C PRO A 54 -6.39 -5.40 -17.42
N GLN A 55 -6.97 -6.47 -16.89
CA GLN A 55 -7.25 -7.70 -17.63
C GLN A 55 -8.70 -7.76 -18.17
N MET A 56 -9.49 -6.73 -17.91
CA MET A 56 -10.90 -6.62 -18.34
C MET A 56 -11.76 -7.87 -17.99
N ARG A 57 -11.44 -8.53 -16.87
CA ARG A 57 -12.09 -9.79 -16.46
C ARG A 57 -13.56 -9.60 -16.06
N ARG A 58 -13.98 -8.37 -15.75
CA ARG A 58 -15.34 -8.01 -15.36
C ARG A 58 -16.06 -7.09 -16.36
N GLY A 59 -15.59 -7.06 -17.59
CA GLY A 59 -16.09 -6.18 -18.64
C GLY A 59 -15.04 -5.16 -19.08
N PRO A 60 -15.36 -4.28 -20.04
CA PRO A 60 -14.43 -3.32 -20.64
C PRO A 60 -14.17 -2.09 -19.72
N GLU A 61 -14.16 -2.30 -18.42
CA GLU A 61 -14.00 -1.22 -17.45
C GLU A 61 -12.57 -1.16 -16.90
N TRP A 62 -12.08 0.05 -16.78
CA TRP A 62 -10.82 0.36 -16.12
C TRP A 62 -10.98 0.27 -14.59
N PHE A 63 -9.86 0.16 -13.85
CA PHE A 63 -9.91 0.25 -12.39
C PHE A 63 -10.54 1.56 -11.93
N GLN A 64 -11.57 1.47 -11.11
CA GLN A 64 -12.30 2.63 -10.59
C GLN A 64 -11.63 3.27 -9.36
N GLY A 65 -10.54 2.69 -8.89
CA GLY A 65 -9.75 3.15 -7.76
C GLY A 65 -8.75 2.08 -7.32
N THR A 66 -7.96 2.39 -6.28
CA THR A 66 -6.92 1.49 -5.78
C THR A 66 -7.49 0.18 -5.21
N ALA A 67 -8.59 0.25 -4.47
CA ALA A 67 -9.27 -0.93 -3.93
C ALA A 67 -9.83 -1.82 -5.05
N ASP A 68 -10.42 -1.22 -6.08
CA ASP A 68 -10.94 -1.94 -7.23
C ASP A 68 -9.81 -2.61 -8.03
N ALA A 69 -8.65 -1.97 -8.15
CA ALA A 69 -7.48 -2.57 -8.79
C ALA A 69 -7.06 -3.87 -8.08
N VAL A 70 -7.02 -3.88 -6.76
CA VAL A 70 -6.73 -5.09 -5.96
C VAL A 70 -7.83 -6.13 -6.14
N PHE A 71 -9.09 -5.72 -6.04
CA PHE A 71 -10.24 -6.62 -6.16
C PHE A 71 -10.32 -7.31 -7.53
N GLN A 72 -10.10 -6.61 -8.62
CA GLN A 72 -10.06 -7.21 -9.96
C GLN A 72 -8.89 -8.18 -10.15
N ASN A 73 -7.87 -8.13 -9.29
CA ASN A 73 -6.68 -8.99 -9.33
C ASN A 73 -6.57 -9.94 -8.12
N VAL A 74 -7.67 -10.16 -7.37
CA VAL A 74 -7.69 -11.05 -6.20
C VAL A 74 -7.25 -12.49 -6.53
N ASN A 75 -7.43 -12.92 -7.77
CA ASN A 75 -6.95 -14.22 -8.26
C ASN A 75 -5.42 -14.40 -8.13
N LEU A 76 -4.64 -13.32 -8.21
CA LEU A 76 -3.20 -13.37 -8.00
C LEU A 76 -2.87 -13.70 -6.53
N ILE A 77 -3.65 -13.14 -5.60
CA ILE A 77 -3.54 -13.45 -4.17
C ILE A 77 -3.94 -14.91 -3.93
N GLN A 78 -5.07 -15.34 -4.48
CA GLN A 78 -5.57 -16.71 -4.32
C GLN A 78 -4.64 -17.76 -4.90
N GLN A 79 -3.95 -17.46 -6.00
CA GLN A 79 -3.00 -18.37 -6.64
C GLN A 79 -1.80 -18.71 -5.73
N TYR A 80 -1.32 -17.75 -4.95
CA TYR A 80 -0.16 -17.92 -4.08
C TYR A 80 -0.52 -18.21 -2.63
N ASN A 81 -1.77 -17.93 -2.24
CA ASN A 81 -2.28 -18.09 -0.89
C ASN A 81 -1.28 -17.61 0.19
N PRO A 82 -0.84 -16.34 0.13
CA PRO A 82 0.14 -15.80 1.05
C PRO A 82 -0.43 -15.65 2.45
N GLU A 83 0.42 -15.71 3.48
CA GLU A 83 0.01 -15.43 4.86
C GLU A 83 -0.31 -13.95 5.07
N LEU A 84 0.37 -13.06 4.36
CA LEU A 84 0.18 -11.62 4.44
C LEU A 84 0.10 -11.01 3.03
N VAL A 85 -0.81 -10.08 2.86
CA VAL A 85 -0.92 -9.24 1.65
C VAL A 85 -0.56 -7.80 2.00
N ILE A 86 0.46 -7.26 1.34
CA ILE A 86 0.96 -5.91 1.58
C ILE A 86 0.61 -5.04 0.38
N ILE A 87 -0.15 -3.97 0.61
CA ILE A 87 -0.65 -3.08 -0.45
C ILE A 87 -0.14 -1.67 -0.21
N PHE A 88 0.62 -1.13 -1.16
CA PHE A 88 1.21 0.20 -1.08
C PHE A 88 0.83 1.04 -2.29
N GLY A 89 0.50 2.30 -2.05
CA GLY A 89 0.45 3.31 -3.10
C GLY A 89 1.85 3.58 -3.65
N ALA A 90 1.95 3.77 -4.97
CA ALA A 90 3.23 3.99 -5.65
C ALA A 90 3.38 5.42 -6.21
N ASP A 91 2.66 6.37 -5.65
CA ASP A 91 2.54 7.74 -6.13
C ASP A 91 3.23 8.80 -5.24
N HIS A 92 3.88 8.37 -4.16
CA HIS A 92 4.58 9.27 -3.25
C HIS A 92 5.94 8.71 -2.81
N ILE A 93 6.85 9.59 -2.42
CA ILE A 93 8.24 9.25 -2.07
C ILE A 93 8.41 9.26 -0.55
N TYR A 94 8.88 8.13 -0.03
CA TYR A 94 9.20 7.97 1.40
C TYR A 94 10.22 6.84 1.58
N LYS A 95 10.86 6.81 2.74
CA LYS A 95 11.74 5.72 3.16
C LYS A 95 11.09 4.98 4.33
N MET A 96 10.90 3.68 4.19
CA MET A 96 10.25 2.85 5.20
C MET A 96 10.89 1.47 5.27
N ASP A 97 11.12 0.96 6.47
CA ASP A 97 11.38 -0.45 6.70
C ASP A 97 10.03 -1.15 6.97
N ILE A 98 9.54 -1.87 5.97
CA ILE A 98 8.22 -2.53 6.01
C ILE A 98 8.18 -3.63 7.07
N ARG A 99 9.34 -4.20 7.44
CA ARG A 99 9.42 -5.22 8.50
C ARG A 99 8.87 -4.72 9.82
N GLN A 100 9.10 -3.45 10.17
CA GLN A 100 8.55 -2.86 11.39
C GLN A 100 7.01 -2.87 11.38
N MET A 101 6.40 -2.65 10.22
CA MET A 101 4.94 -2.70 10.07
C MET A 101 4.43 -4.14 10.12
N ILE A 102 5.16 -5.10 9.54
CA ILE A 102 4.86 -6.53 9.63
C ILE A 102 4.95 -7.01 11.09
N ASP A 103 6.05 -6.70 11.78
CA ASP A 103 6.25 -7.07 13.18
C ASP A 103 5.14 -6.51 14.08
N PHE A 104 4.74 -5.26 13.84
CA PHE A 104 3.60 -4.65 14.54
C PHE A 104 2.29 -5.37 14.26
N HIS A 105 2.03 -5.71 13.00
CA HIS A 105 0.84 -6.44 12.58
C HIS A 105 0.72 -7.80 13.27
N LEU A 106 1.80 -8.59 13.22
CA LEU A 106 1.84 -9.92 13.82
C LEU A 106 1.77 -9.87 15.36
N LYS A 107 2.50 -8.95 15.99
CA LYS A 107 2.49 -8.77 17.46
C LYS A 107 1.09 -8.45 17.99
N ASN A 108 0.33 -7.65 17.26
CA ASN A 108 -1.02 -7.26 17.64
C ASN A 108 -2.10 -8.21 17.13
N GLN A 109 -1.75 -9.28 16.42
CA GLN A 109 -2.70 -10.22 15.80
C GLN A 109 -3.80 -9.47 15.01
N ALA A 110 -3.39 -8.45 14.28
CA ALA A 110 -4.30 -7.57 13.58
C ALA A 110 -4.85 -8.23 12.30
N PHE A 111 -6.10 -7.99 11.94
CA PHE A 111 -6.64 -8.37 10.62
C PHE A 111 -6.19 -7.39 9.53
N VAL A 112 -6.03 -6.12 9.90
CA VAL A 112 -5.51 -5.07 9.03
C VAL A 112 -4.61 -4.12 9.82
N THR A 113 -3.50 -3.73 9.22
CA THR A 113 -2.64 -2.66 9.72
C THR A 113 -2.51 -1.58 8.68
N VAL A 114 -2.67 -0.33 9.07
CA VAL A 114 -2.60 0.84 8.19
C VAL A 114 -1.44 1.72 8.61
N ALA A 115 -0.55 2.05 7.67
CA ALA A 115 0.47 3.05 7.93
C ALA A 115 -0.17 4.44 7.98
N ALA A 116 0.05 5.13 9.09
CA ALA A 116 -0.44 6.48 9.31
C ALA A 116 0.70 7.41 9.72
N ARG A 117 0.54 8.69 9.43
CA ARG A 117 1.43 9.71 9.96
C ARG A 117 0.63 10.82 10.65
N PRO A 118 1.15 11.41 11.74
CA PRO A 118 0.56 12.59 12.32
C PRO A 118 0.80 13.81 11.42
N VAL A 119 -0.23 14.63 11.23
CA VAL A 119 -0.14 15.95 10.57
C VAL A 119 -0.85 16.98 11.42
N PRO A 120 -0.52 18.29 11.31
CA PRO A 120 -1.30 19.35 11.92
C PRO A 120 -2.77 19.22 11.54
N ILE A 121 -3.68 19.43 12.51
CA ILE A 121 -5.11 19.14 12.32
C ILE A 121 -5.74 19.99 11.21
N GLU A 122 -5.27 21.21 11.03
CA GLU A 122 -5.69 22.10 9.95
C GLU A 122 -5.35 21.61 8.54
N GLN A 123 -4.37 20.71 8.42
CA GLN A 123 -3.95 20.12 7.14
C GLN A 123 -4.62 18.76 6.87
N ALA A 124 -5.22 18.17 7.88
CA ALA A 124 -5.72 16.79 7.81
C ALA A 124 -6.94 16.63 6.90
N SER A 125 -7.71 17.71 6.65
CA SER A 125 -8.90 17.71 5.77
C SER A 125 -8.61 17.34 4.31
N ALA A 126 -7.35 17.39 3.88
CA ALA A 126 -6.94 16.98 2.54
C ALA A 126 -6.78 15.45 2.38
N PHE A 127 -6.82 14.69 3.47
CA PHE A 127 -6.47 13.28 3.53
C PHE A 127 -7.57 12.41 4.14
N GLY A 128 -7.43 11.10 3.99
CA GLY A 128 -8.17 10.14 4.79
C GLY A 128 -7.67 10.14 6.23
N VAL A 129 -8.52 10.48 7.19
CA VAL A 129 -8.20 10.57 8.62
C VAL A 129 -8.56 9.27 9.31
N ILE A 130 -7.61 8.71 10.05
CA ILE A 130 -7.78 7.48 10.82
C ILE A 130 -8.08 7.86 12.27
N GLN A 131 -9.20 7.40 12.77
CA GLN A 131 -9.57 7.53 14.18
C GLN A 131 -9.01 6.33 14.94
N THR A 132 -8.36 6.58 16.08
CA THR A 132 -7.81 5.52 16.93
C THR A 132 -8.18 5.76 18.38
N ASP A 133 -8.17 4.68 19.15
CA ASP A 133 -8.06 4.76 20.62
C ASP A 133 -6.61 4.98 21.08
N THR A 134 -6.40 4.99 22.39
CA THR A 134 -5.08 5.15 23.03
C THR A 134 -4.12 3.99 22.73
N ASP A 135 -4.64 2.81 22.43
CA ASP A 135 -3.87 1.61 22.06
C ASP A 135 -3.57 1.53 20.57
N LYS A 136 -3.87 2.61 19.82
CA LYS A 136 -3.72 2.71 18.36
C LYS A 136 -4.60 1.75 17.57
N ARG A 137 -5.65 1.22 18.18
CA ARG A 137 -6.67 0.44 17.46
C ARG A 137 -7.53 1.39 16.65
N ILE A 138 -7.76 1.08 15.39
CA ILE A 138 -8.60 1.88 14.51
C ILE A 138 -10.06 1.75 14.95
N THR A 139 -10.69 2.87 15.26
CA THR A 139 -12.10 2.97 15.66
C THR A 139 -12.97 3.58 14.57
N GLY A 140 -12.37 4.23 13.57
CA GLY A 140 -13.10 4.81 12.46
C GLY A 140 -12.18 5.40 11.39
N PHE A 141 -12.81 5.80 10.28
CA PHE A 141 -12.15 6.42 9.15
C PHE A 141 -13.04 7.55 8.59
N GLN A 142 -12.43 8.68 8.26
CA GLN A 142 -13.09 9.83 7.66
C GLN A 142 -12.37 10.21 6.36
N GLU A 143 -13.06 10.14 5.23
CA GLU A 143 -12.49 10.57 3.95
C GLU A 143 -12.62 12.09 3.81
N LYS A 144 -11.47 12.77 3.77
CA LYS A 144 -11.36 14.24 3.59
C LYS A 144 -12.38 15.04 4.40
N PRO A 145 -12.42 14.87 5.71
CA PRO A 145 -13.45 15.48 6.55
C PRO A 145 -13.25 16.99 6.66
N LYS A 146 -14.37 17.74 6.77
CA LYS A 146 -14.31 19.18 7.09
C LYS A 146 -13.78 19.41 8.50
N GLU A 147 -14.12 18.52 9.41
CA GLU A 147 -13.72 18.53 10.82
C GLU A 147 -12.98 17.22 11.13
N PRO A 148 -11.64 17.20 10.98
CA PRO A 148 -10.85 16.01 11.24
C PRO A 148 -10.85 15.63 12.71
N THR A 149 -11.00 14.34 13.02
CA THR A 149 -10.88 13.85 14.40
C THR A 149 -9.42 13.95 14.85
N PRO A 150 -9.14 14.58 16.01
CA PRO A 150 -7.78 14.70 16.54
C PRO A 150 -7.24 13.35 17.05
N MET A 151 -5.92 13.28 17.19
CA MET A 151 -5.26 12.17 17.87
C MET A 151 -5.63 12.17 19.36
N PRO A 152 -5.79 10.98 19.99
CA PRO A 152 -6.11 10.88 21.41
C PRO A 152 -5.09 11.58 22.32
N ASP A 153 -3.79 11.43 21.99
CA ASP A 153 -2.68 11.92 22.83
C ASP A 153 -2.22 13.33 22.46
N GLU A 154 -2.60 13.85 21.27
CA GLU A 154 -2.14 15.14 20.76
C GLU A 154 -3.24 15.82 19.91
N PRO A 155 -4.17 16.58 20.55
CA PRO A 155 -5.33 17.17 19.88
C PRO A 155 -5.01 18.18 18.77
N SER A 156 -3.78 18.69 18.71
CA SER A 156 -3.31 19.58 17.65
C SER A 156 -3.01 18.87 16.32
N LYS A 157 -3.03 17.52 16.34
CA LYS A 157 -2.71 16.66 15.18
C LYS A 157 -3.82 15.65 14.93
N ALA A 158 -3.81 15.10 13.71
CA ALA A 158 -4.63 13.96 13.31
C ALA A 158 -3.77 12.91 12.60
N TYR A 159 -4.13 11.63 12.73
CA TYR A 159 -3.51 10.58 11.93
C TYR A 159 -4.11 10.57 10.52
N VAL A 160 -3.26 10.69 9.51
CA VAL A 160 -3.68 10.54 8.11
C VAL A 160 -3.12 9.25 7.51
N SER A 161 -3.95 8.59 6.71
CA SER A 161 -3.58 7.37 6.01
C SER A 161 -2.49 7.66 4.98
N MET A 162 -1.49 6.79 4.92
CA MET A 162 -0.47 6.81 3.87
C MET A 162 -0.88 5.95 2.66
N GLY A 163 -2.04 5.30 2.66
CA GLY A 163 -2.44 4.39 1.60
C GLY A 163 -1.63 3.09 1.59
N ASN A 164 -1.02 2.73 2.71
CA ASN A 164 -0.19 1.54 2.86
C ASN A 164 -0.83 0.60 3.89
N TYR A 165 -1.07 -0.65 3.50
CA TYR A 165 -1.88 -1.60 4.25
C TYR A 165 -1.18 -2.96 4.34
N ILE A 166 -1.40 -3.69 5.45
CA ILE A 166 -1.13 -5.13 5.58
C ILE A 166 -2.43 -5.82 5.98
N PHE A 167 -2.72 -6.92 5.31
CA PHE A 167 -3.87 -7.79 5.57
C PHE A 167 -3.40 -9.24 5.79
N ASN A 168 -4.17 -10.01 6.58
CA ASN A 168 -4.11 -11.48 6.64
C ASN A 168 -4.75 -12.10 5.40
#